data_c6235035da2d03a2e6d4e744ba2d48b4
#
_entry.id   c6235035da2d03a2e6d4e744ba2d48b4
#
_cell.length_a   1.000
_cell.length_b   1.000
_cell.length_c   1.000
_cell.angle_alpha   90.00
_cell.angle_beta   90.00
_cell.angle_gamma   90.00
#
_symmetry.space_group_name_H-M   'P 1'
#
loop_
_entity.id
_entity.type
_entity.pdbx_description
1 polymer ?
#
loop_
_entity_poly.entity_id
_entity_poly.type
_entity_poly.pdbx_seq_one_letter_code
_entity_poly.pdbx_strand_id
1 'polypeptide(L)'
;MTDSRTLGQRVPKGGLFLMDGIEGLRSLPKHSVDMLLTDPPYGTTRNYWDVPLPLPELWEAVKWAVKPNGAVLFFAQCPFDKVLGASNLAMLRYEWIWYKERGTGFLNANRAPLKKSENILVFYQKSPVYNPQFTYGKPYTRVHSRSGTSSNYGKFERQGSESNDGRRYPGNVLFVPTVSGGIHPTQKPVELCEYLIRTYTRPGELVADICAGSGTTAIAAINTERRFVCFETAPAFYAAASERIRAAQAVKSSGEKGV
;
A
#
# COMPACT_ATOMS: atom_id res chain seq x y z
N MET A 1 -9.06 -23.89 20.99
CA MET A 1 -10.16 -23.77 20.01
C MET A 1 -10.74 -22.38 20.19
N THR A 2 -10.23 -21.41 19.46
CA THR A 2 -10.72 -20.02 19.47
C THR A 2 -11.81 -19.92 18.41
N ASP A 3 -12.98 -19.50 18.85
CA ASP A 3 -14.23 -19.47 18.11
C ASP A 3 -14.11 -18.54 16.87
N SER A 4 -14.08 -19.14 15.68
CA SER A 4 -14.00 -18.45 14.37
C SER A 4 -15.31 -17.74 13.97
N ARG A 5 -16.32 -17.68 14.86
CA ARG A 5 -17.65 -17.18 14.53
C ARG A 5 -17.94 -15.73 14.90
N THR A 6 -16.99 -14.99 15.47
CA THR A 6 -17.29 -13.69 16.10
C THR A 6 -16.86 -12.45 15.28
N LEU A 7 -16.19 -12.59 14.15
CA LEU A 7 -15.80 -11.43 13.30
C LEU A 7 -16.96 -10.91 12.40
N GLY A 8 -18.06 -11.66 12.30
CA GLY A 8 -19.11 -11.46 11.30
C GLY A 8 -20.11 -10.33 11.54
N GLN A 9 -20.04 -9.51 12.59
CA GLN A 9 -21.14 -8.55 12.85
C GLN A 9 -20.76 -7.07 13.03
N ARG A 10 -19.48 -6.71 13.19
CA ARG A 10 -19.05 -5.30 13.16
C ARG A 10 -17.64 -5.22 12.57
N VAL A 11 -17.45 -4.43 11.53
CA VAL A 11 -16.12 -4.05 11.08
C VAL A 11 -15.37 -3.47 12.30
N PRO A 12 -14.25 -4.07 12.72
CA PRO A 12 -13.53 -3.57 13.89
C PRO A 12 -13.14 -2.11 13.69
N LYS A 13 -13.21 -1.28 14.72
CA LYS A 13 -12.69 0.10 14.67
C LYS A 13 -11.19 0.14 14.38
N GLY A 14 -10.50 -0.97 14.62
CA GLY A 14 -9.11 -1.24 14.31
C GLY A 14 -8.69 -2.51 15.05
N GLY A 15 -7.78 -3.28 14.46
CA GLY A 15 -7.29 -4.50 15.09
C GLY A 15 -6.19 -5.20 14.31
N LEU A 16 -5.33 -5.89 15.06
CA LEU A 16 -4.39 -6.86 14.56
C LEU A 16 -4.82 -8.24 15.07
N PHE A 17 -4.86 -9.23 14.20
CA PHE A 17 -5.34 -10.58 14.49
C PHE A 17 -4.26 -11.62 14.15
N LEU A 18 -4.07 -12.58 15.06
CA LEU A 18 -3.18 -13.72 14.84
C LEU A 18 -3.92 -14.80 14.05
N MET A 19 -3.87 -14.68 12.72
CA MET A 19 -4.52 -15.62 11.81
C MET A 19 -4.00 -15.45 10.38
N ASP A 20 -4.36 -16.39 9.50
CA ASP A 20 -4.09 -16.30 8.07
C ASP A 20 -4.80 -15.09 7.44
N GLY A 21 -4.10 -14.34 6.58
CA GLY A 21 -4.62 -13.10 6.01
C GLY A 21 -5.73 -13.32 4.99
N ILE A 22 -5.72 -14.44 4.23
CA ILE A 22 -6.77 -14.77 3.26
C ILE A 22 -8.05 -15.14 4.02
N GLU A 23 -7.95 -15.97 5.05
CA GLU A 23 -9.06 -16.29 5.93
C GLU A 23 -9.55 -15.06 6.69
N GLY A 24 -8.62 -14.19 7.09
CA GLY A 24 -8.93 -12.88 7.68
C GLY A 24 -9.81 -12.04 6.76
N LEU A 25 -9.44 -11.87 5.48
CA LEU A 25 -10.28 -11.15 4.52
C LEU A 25 -11.66 -11.80 4.33
N ARG A 26 -11.72 -13.14 4.25
CA ARG A 26 -12.99 -13.89 4.12
C ARG A 26 -13.93 -13.70 5.32
N SER A 27 -13.37 -13.47 6.50
CA SER A 27 -14.14 -13.24 7.73
C SER A 27 -14.74 -11.83 7.83
N LEU A 28 -14.27 -10.88 7.02
CA LEU A 28 -14.79 -9.51 7.01
C LEU A 28 -16.13 -9.44 6.29
N PRO A 29 -16.98 -8.44 6.61
CA PRO A 29 -18.17 -8.16 5.83
C PRO A 29 -17.81 -7.86 4.38
N LYS A 30 -18.64 -8.34 3.46
CA LYS A 30 -18.45 -8.13 2.02
C LYS A 30 -18.34 -6.64 1.71
N HIS A 31 -17.34 -6.26 0.89
CA HIS A 31 -17.11 -4.90 0.43
C HIS A 31 -16.99 -3.87 1.57
N SER A 32 -16.32 -4.26 2.67
CA SER A 32 -16.11 -3.41 3.84
C SER A 32 -14.78 -2.67 3.85
N VAL A 33 -13.79 -3.14 3.07
CA VAL A 33 -12.43 -2.61 3.02
C VAL A 33 -12.33 -1.55 1.91
N ASP A 34 -11.81 -0.36 2.27
CA ASP A 34 -11.59 0.73 1.32
C ASP A 34 -10.25 0.60 0.60
N MET A 35 -9.25 0.06 1.27
CA MET A 35 -7.92 -0.17 0.70
C MET A 35 -7.29 -1.43 1.29
N LEU A 36 -6.70 -2.28 0.44
CA LEU A 36 -5.73 -3.29 0.84
C LEU A 36 -4.34 -2.77 0.52
N LEU A 37 -3.47 -2.72 1.51
CA LEU A 37 -2.04 -2.38 1.37
C LEU A 37 -1.24 -3.46 2.09
N THR A 38 -0.47 -4.26 1.35
CA THR A 38 0.19 -5.43 1.92
C THR A 38 1.52 -5.74 1.25
N ASP A 39 2.43 -6.33 2.03
CA ASP A 39 3.73 -6.82 1.62
C ASP A 39 3.76 -8.35 1.77
N PRO A 40 3.26 -9.11 0.78
CA PRO A 40 3.21 -10.57 0.85
C PRO A 40 4.61 -11.19 0.72
N PRO A 41 4.80 -12.45 1.13
CA PRO A 41 6.03 -13.18 0.84
C PRO A 41 6.21 -13.37 -0.66
N TYR A 42 7.45 -13.17 -1.16
CA TYR A 42 7.78 -13.23 -2.59
C TYR A 42 8.30 -14.59 -3.05
N GLY A 43 8.64 -15.50 -2.12
CA GLY A 43 9.26 -16.78 -2.44
C GLY A 43 10.68 -16.64 -3.00
N THR A 44 11.39 -15.56 -2.66
CA THR A 44 12.71 -15.24 -3.22
C THR A 44 13.85 -15.35 -2.20
N THR A 45 13.54 -15.62 -0.94
CA THR A 45 14.50 -15.78 0.14
C THR A 45 14.48 -17.20 0.72
N ARG A 46 15.45 -17.53 1.58
CA ARG A 46 15.48 -18.81 2.30
C ARG A 46 14.76 -18.77 3.65
N ASN A 47 14.05 -17.70 3.94
CA ASN A 47 13.29 -17.59 5.17
C ASN A 47 12.08 -18.54 5.12
N TYR A 48 11.81 -19.23 6.22
CA TYR A 48 10.72 -20.22 6.32
C TYR A 48 9.32 -19.62 6.08
N TRP A 49 9.17 -18.32 6.33
CA TRP A 49 7.93 -17.57 6.14
C TRP A 49 7.75 -17.02 4.70
N ASP A 50 8.80 -17.07 3.87
CA ASP A 50 8.75 -16.52 2.51
C ASP A 50 8.15 -17.53 1.51
N VAL A 51 6.92 -17.97 1.80
CA VAL A 51 6.14 -18.87 0.95
C VAL A 51 5.08 -18.06 0.22
N PRO A 52 5.08 -18.05 -1.14
CA PRO A 52 4.09 -17.30 -1.92
C PRO A 52 2.65 -17.69 -1.58
N LEU A 53 1.78 -16.68 -1.50
CA LEU A 53 0.36 -16.91 -1.26
C LEU A 53 -0.31 -17.58 -2.48
N PRO A 54 -1.34 -18.40 -2.27
CA PRO A 54 -2.14 -18.99 -3.36
C PRO A 54 -2.95 -17.87 -4.03
N LEU A 55 -2.53 -17.46 -5.23
CA LEU A 55 -3.08 -16.27 -5.92
C LEU A 55 -4.58 -16.40 -6.27
N PRO A 56 -5.11 -17.56 -6.71
CA PRO A 56 -6.54 -17.69 -6.95
C PRO A 56 -7.38 -17.37 -5.70
N GLU A 57 -7.05 -18.00 -4.57
CA GLU A 57 -7.74 -17.84 -3.28
C GLU A 57 -7.58 -16.40 -2.75
N LEU A 58 -6.41 -15.81 -2.94
CA LEU A 58 -6.15 -14.41 -2.60
C LEU A 58 -7.10 -13.49 -3.36
N TRP A 59 -7.21 -13.64 -4.68
CA TRP A 59 -8.09 -12.79 -5.49
C TRP A 59 -9.57 -12.97 -5.19
N GLU A 60 -10.00 -14.17 -4.81
CA GLU A 60 -11.38 -14.40 -4.32
C GLU A 60 -11.64 -13.64 -3.02
N ALA A 61 -10.73 -13.75 -2.04
CA ALA A 61 -10.84 -13.04 -0.77
C ALA A 61 -10.77 -11.51 -0.94
N VAL A 62 -9.90 -11.03 -1.81
CA VAL A 62 -9.82 -9.60 -2.17
C VAL A 62 -11.13 -9.10 -2.78
N LYS A 63 -11.70 -9.82 -3.75
CA LYS A 63 -12.98 -9.46 -4.37
C LYS A 63 -14.15 -9.50 -3.39
N TRP A 64 -14.07 -10.37 -2.38
CA TRP A 64 -15.05 -10.44 -1.31
C TRP A 64 -14.97 -9.22 -0.39
N ALA A 65 -13.78 -8.94 0.17
CA ALA A 65 -13.62 -7.97 1.25
C ALA A 65 -13.50 -6.52 0.76
N VAL A 66 -12.78 -6.29 -0.34
CA VAL A 66 -12.49 -4.95 -0.83
C VAL A 66 -13.67 -4.41 -1.63
N LYS A 67 -14.00 -3.13 -1.43
CA LYS A 67 -15.04 -2.44 -2.19
C LYS A 67 -14.72 -2.45 -3.69
N PRO A 68 -15.71 -2.47 -4.59
CA PRO A 68 -15.46 -2.38 -6.04
C PRO A 68 -14.64 -1.16 -6.46
N ASN A 69 -14.75 -0.05 -5.73
CA ASN A 69 -13.95 1.17 -5.87
C ASN A 69 -12.88 1.30 -4.79
N GLY A 70 -12.49 0.21 -4.14
CA GLY A 70 -11.36 0.16 -3.23
C GLY A 70 -10.05 -0.07 -4.00
N ALA A 71 -8.96 0.46 -3.48
CA ALA A 71 -7.62 0.26 -4.02
C ALA A 71 -6.97 -0.99 -3.42
N VAL A 72 -6.24 -1.74 -4.23
CA VAL A 72 -5.49 -2.93 -3.79
C VAL A 72 -4.03 -2.73 -4.20
N LEU A 73 -3.16 -2.60 -3.22
CA LEU A 73 -1.75 -2.33 -3.41
C LEU A 73 -0.90 -3.46 -2.83
N PHE A 74 -0.04 -4.01 -3.66
CA PHE A 74 0.92 -5.02 -3.25
C PHE A 74 2.34 -4.52 -3.46
N PHE A 75 3.15 -4.57 -2.40
CA PHE A 75 4.60 -4.53 -2.58
C PHE A 75 5.04 -5.77 -3.31
N ALA A 76 5.98 -5.62 -4.24
CA ALA A 76 6.47 -6.73 -5.04
C ALA A 76 7.86 -6.44 -5.63
N GLN A 77 8.64 -7.49 -5.82
CA GLN A 77 9.94 -7.46 -6.49
C GLN A 77 10.01 -8.50 -7.60
N CYS A 78 10.83 -8.26 -8.61
CA CYS A 78 11.11 -9.24 -9.67
C CYS A 78 11.74 -10.52 -9.08
N PRO A 79 11.24 -11.72 -9.49
CA PRO A 79 10.24 -12.00 -10.53
C PRO A 79 8.78 -12.02 -10.05
N PHE A 80 8.55 -11.98 -8.73
CA PHE A 80 7.21 -12.10 -8.13
C PHE A 80 6.23 -11.04 -8.64
N ASP A 81 6.69 -9.80 -8.86
CA ASP A 81 5.88 -8.70 -9.41
C ASP A 81 5.25 -9.05 -10.77
N LYS A 82 5.97 -9.81 -11.61
CA LYS A 82 5.47 -10.23 -12.93
C LYS A 82 4.40 -11.31 -12.78
N VAL A 83 4.62 -12.27 -11.88
CA VAL A 83 3.65 -13.34 -11.59
C VAL A 83 2.38 -12.75 -10.99
N LEU A 84 2.51 -11.89 -9.99
CA LEU A 84 1.38 -11.22 -9.34
C LEU A 84 0.62 -10.33 -10.32
N GLY A 85 1.33 -9.52 -11.13
CA GLY A 85 0.70 -8.67 -12.14
C GLY A 85 -0.08 -9.47 -13.17
N ALA A 86 0.52 -10.54 -13.71
CA ALA A 86 -0.11 -11.42 -14.70
C ALA A 86 -1.31 -12.18 -14.13
N SER A 87 -1.34 -12.46 -12.83
CA SER A 87 -2.42 -13.23 -12.20
C SER A 87 -3.78 -12.50 -12.20
N ASN A 88 -3.79 -11.17 -12.39
CA ASN A 88 -5.04 -10.42 -12.48
C ASN A 88 -4.91 -9.15 -13.35
N LEU A 89 -4.59 -9.35 -14.64
CA LEU A 89 -4.47 -8.24 -15.60
C LEU A 89 -5.75 -7.42 -15.74
N ALA A 90 -6.91 -8.01 -15.49
CA ALA A 90 -8.18 -7.31 -15.56
C ALA A 90 -8.30 -6.18 -14.51
N MET A 91 -7.62 -6.32 -13.37
CA MET A 91 -7.61 -5.32 -12.30
C MET A 91 -6.32 -4.51 -12.25
N LEU A 92 -5.21 -4.99 -12.82
CA LEU A 92 -3.93 -4.27 -12.84
C LEU A 92 -4.07 -2.96 -13.60
N ARG A 93 -3.55 -1.86 -13.03
CA ARG A 93 -3.65 -0.53 -13.64
C ARG A 93 -2.31 0.11 -13.91
N TYR A 94 -1.50 0.22 -12.88
CA TYR A 94 -0.16 0.81 -12.93
C TYR A 94 0.64 0.40 -11.70
N GLU A 95 1.87 0.89 -11.61
CA GLU A 95 2.74 0.67 -10.47
C GLU A 95 3.33 1.97 -9.95
N TRP A 96 3.59 2.02 -8.65
CA TRP A 96 4.53 2.92 -8.04
C TRP A 96 5.88 2.22 -7.94
N ILE A 97 6.96 2.99 -8.05
CA ILE A 97 8.33 2.53 -7.86
C ILE A 97 8.86 3.17 -6.59
N TRP A 98 9.05 2.38 -5.55
CA TRP A 98 9.77 2.84 -4.38
C TRP A 98 11.27 2.77 -4.66
N TYR A 99 11.91 3.95 -4.75
CA TYR A 99 13.35 4.08 -4.93
C TYR A 99 14.02 4.26 -3.57
N LYS A 100 15.04 3.42 -3.30
CA LYS A 100 15.75 3.30 -2.02
C LYS A 100 17.09 4.03 -2.11
N GLU A 101 17.55 4.63 -1.01
CA GLU A 101 18.86 5.27 -0.93
C GLU A 101 20.00 4.23 -1.06
N ARG A 102 19.78 3.03 -0.54
CA ARG A 102 20.74 1.92 -0.56
C ARG A 102 20.25 0.76 -1.40
N GLY A 103 21.13 0.22 -2.24
CA GLY A 103 20.86 -1.01 -2.98
C GLY A 103 21.01 -2.24 -2.10
N THR A 104 20.19 -3.26 -2.36
CA THR A 104 20.28 -4.58 -1.72
C THR A 104 20.84 -5.62 -2.68
N GLY A 105 21.26 -6.79 -2.18
CA GLY A 105 21.80 -7.87 -2.99
C GLY A 105 23.31 -7.78 -3.23
N PHE A 106 24.07 -7.16 -2.32
CA PHE A 106 25.53 -6.93 -2.47
C PHE A 106 26.34 -8.22 -2.68
N LEU A 107 25.88 -9.36 -2.15
CA LEU A 107 26.55 -10.66 -2.37
C LEU A 107 26.58 -11.09 -3.85
N ASN A 108 25.71 -10.53 -4.67
CA ASN A 108 25.62 -10.78 -6.10
C ASN A 108 26.12 -9.58 -6.94
N ALA A 109 26.78 -8.60 -6.36
CA ALA A 109 27.16 -7.36 -7.04
C ALA A 109 28.06 -7.58 -8.27
N ASN A 110 28.82 -8.68 -8.31
CA ASN A 110 29.65 -9.07 -9.46
C ASN A 110 28.89 -9.82 -10.56
N ARG A 111 27.57 -10.10 -10.36
CA ARG A 111 26.75 -10.90 -11.29
C ARG A 111 25.48 -10.20 -11.73
N ALA A 112 25.00 -9.23 -10.94
CA ALA A 112 23.76 -8.51 -11.18
C ALA A 112 23.83 -7.12 -10.53
N PRO A 113 23.08 -6.14 -11.05
CA PRO A 113 23.00 -4.81 -10.43
C PRO A 113 22.36 -4.91 -9.03
N LEU A 114 22.76 -4.01 -8.14
CA LEU A 114 22.12 -3.86 -6.83
C LEU A 114 20.66 -3.41 -7.02
N LYS A 115 19.76 -4.01 -6.25
CA LYS A 115 18.34 -3.67 -6.28
C LYS A 115 18.09 -2.39 -5.50
N LYS A 116 17.84 -1.28 -6.20
CA LYS A 116 17.52 0.04 -5.62
C LYS A 116 16.05 0.39 -5.67
N SER A 117 15.22 -0.44 -6.29
CA SER A 117 13.80 -0.21 -6.41
C SER A 117 12.98 -1.41 -5.96
N GLU A 118 11.76 -1.12 -5.58
CA GLU A 118 10.72 -2.10 -5.30
C GLU A 118 9.42 -1.59 -5.90
N ASN A 119 8.64 -2.47 -6.53
CA ASN A 119 7.40 -2.09 -7.18
C ASN A 119 6.25 -2.15 -6.17
N ILE A 120 5.25 -1.30 -6.35
CA ILE A 120 3.98 -1.36 -5.65
C ILE A 120 2.91 -1.42 -6.72
N LEU A 121 2.41 -2.63 -6.98
CA LEU A 121 1.41 -2.85 -8.02
C LEU A 121 0.04 -2.38 -7.55
N VAL A 122 -0.65 -1.62 -8.38
CA VAL A 122 -1.97 -1.04 -8.08
C VAL A 122 -3.05 -1.73 -8.90
N PHE A 123 -4.03 -2.30 -8.19
CA PHE A 123 -5.17 -2.99 -8.77
C PHE A 123 -6.48 -2.35 -8.29
N TYR A 124 -7.47 -2.27 -9.15
CA TYR A 124 -8.86 -1.94 -8.79
C TYR A 124 -9.84 -2.36 -9.88
N GLN A 125 -11.10 -2.61 -9.48
CA GLN A 125 -12.19 -2.89 -10.43
C GLN A 125 -12.74 -1.59 -11.02
N LYS A 126 -13.10 -0.64 -10.15
CA LYS A 126 -13.57 0.72 -10.48
C LYS A 126 -12.61 1.73 -9.88
N SER A 127 -12.49 2.89 -10.50
CA SER A 127 -11.60 3.95 -10.02
C SER A 127 -11.80 4.23 -8.53
N PRO A 128 -10.75 4.09 -7.71
CA PRO A 128 -10.81 4.39 -6.29
C PRO A 128 -10.78 5.91 -6.04
N VAL A 129 -10.83 6.28 -4.77
CA VAL A 129 -10.38 7.61 -4.35
C VAL A 129 -8.94 7.80 -4.83
N TYR A 130 -8.66 8.97 -5.38
CA TYR A 130 -7.31 9.38 -5.74
C TYR A 130 -7.07 10.81 -5.28
N ASN A 131 -6.24 10.97 -4.25
CA ASN A 131 -5.83 12.26 -3.70
C ASN A 131 -4.37 12.47 -4.08
N PRO A 132 -4.06 13.20 -5.17
CA PRO A 132 -2.68 13.42 -5.58
C PRO A 132 -1.93 14.20 -4.50
N GLN A 133 -0.81 13.66 -4.06
CA GLN A 133 0.08 14.31 -3.09
C GLN A 133 0.97 15.29 -3.86
N PHE A 134 0.49 16.54 -4.02
CA PHE A 134 1.19 17.57 -4.79
C PHE A 134 2.53 17.96 -4.18
N THR A 135 3.51 18.18 -5.03
CA THR A 135 4.71 18.95 -4.69
C THR A 135 4.58 20.38 -5.20
N TYR A 136 5.35 21.30 -4.63
CA TYR A 136 5.29 22.70 -5.01
C TYR A 136 6.63 23.15 -5.57
N GLY A 137 6.59 23.78 -6.74
CA GLY A 137 7.73 24.41 -7.40
C GLY A 137 7.42 25.87 -7.68
N LYS A 138 8.29 26.53 -8.45
CA LYS A 138 8.04 27.92 -8.87
C LYS A 138 6.75 27.98 -9.71
N PRO A 139 5.83 28.93 -9.45
CA PRO A 139 4.71 29.21 -10.33
C PRO A 139 5.18 29.54 -11.75
N TYR A 140 4.37 29.22 -12.75
CA TYR A 140 4.66 29.56 -14.14
C TYR A 140 3.38 29.81 -14.91
N THR A 141 3.52 30.57 -16.00
CA THR A 141 2.45 30.74 -16.99
C THR A 141 2.92 30.11 -18.31
N ARG A 142 2.09 29.28 -18.89
CA ARG A 142 2.28 28.74 -20.25
C ARG A 142 1.30 29.38 -21.21
N VAL A 143 1.79 29.84 -22.34
CA VAL A 143 0.96 30.24 -23.45
C VAL A 143 0.86 29.06 -24.43
N HIS A 144 -0.34 28.59 -24.67
CA HIS A 144 -0.63 27.50 -25.58
C HIS A 144 -1.09 28.10 -26.90
N SER A 145 -0.35 27.88 -27.98
CA SER A 145 -0.62 28.37 -29.34
C SER A 145 -1.07 27.29 -30.33
N ARG A 146 -1.30 26.05 -29.85
CA ARG A 146 -1.61 24.92 -30.74
C ARG A 146 -2.79 24.12 -30.31
N SER A 147 -3.78 23.99 -31.19
CA SER A 147 -4.68 22.84 -31.24
C SER A 147 -4.01 21.74 -32.09
N GLY A 148 -4.25 20.50 -31.77
CA GLY A 148 -3.64 19.40 -32.48
C GLY A 148 -4.46 18.11 -32.37
N THR A 149 -4.14 17.17 -33.27
CA THR A 149 -4.60 15.78 -33.19
C THR A 149 -3.37 14.94 -32.87
N SER A 150 -3.45 14.15 -31.83
CA SER A 150 -2.41 13.18 -31.47
C SER A 150 -2.97 11.78 -31.69
N SER A 151 -2.16 10.89 -32.26
CA SER A 151 -2.50 9.46 -32.35
C SER A 151 -2.78 8.83 -31.00
N ASN A 152 -2.14 9.35 -29.94
CA ASN A 152 -2.26 8.82 -28.59
C ASN A 152 -3.40 9.43 -27.77
N TYR A 153 -3.80 10.69 -28.04
CA TYR A 153 -4.75 11.44 -27.22
C TYR A 153 -5.95 11.98 -28.01
N GLY A 154 -6.04 11.69 -29.34
CA GLY A 154 -7.11 12.19 -30.19
C GLY A 154 -7.01 13.70 -30.43
N LYS A 155 -8.16 14.32 -30.69
CA LYS A 155 -8.27 15.79 -30.85
C LYS A 155 -8.17 16.47 -29.49
N PHE A 156 -7.32 17.47 -29.38
CA PHE A 156 -7.24 18.34 -28.21
C PHE A 156 -7.12 19.79 -28.63
N GLU A 157 -7.85 20.66 -27.95
CA GLU A 157 -7.73 22.11 -28.09
C GLU A 157 -7.08 22.67 -26.83
N ARG A 158 -5.96 23.34 -27.00
CA ARG A 158 -5.31 24.13 -25.97
C ARG A 158 -4.99 25.50 -26.54
N GLN A 159 -5.90 26.45 -26.35
CA GLN A 159 -5.70 27.86 -26.70
C GLN A 159 -5.74 28.70 -25.43
N GLY A 160 -4.88 29.73 -25.39
CA GLY A 160 -4.82 30.67 -24.27
C GLY A 160 -3.65 30.50 -23.34
N SER A 161 -3.65 31.25 -22.24
CA SER A 161 -2.64 31.16 -21.20
C SER A 161 -3.19 30.36 -20.00
N GLU A 162 -2.39 29.40 -19.54
CA GLU A 162 -2.65 28.64 -18.33
C GLU A 162 -1.63 29.04 -17.26
N SER A 163 -2.10 29.61 -16.15
CA SER A 163 -1.25 29.91 -14.99
C SER A 163 -1.30 28.75 -14.01
N ASN A 164 -0.15 28.29 -13.58
CA ASN A 164 0.01 27.29 -12.57
C ASN A 164 0.62 27.90 -11.31
N ASP A 165 -0.03 27.67 -10.18
CA ASP A 165 0.33 28.18 -8.85
C ASP A 165 1.59 27.53 -8.24
N GLY A 166 2.27 26.71 -9.00
CA GLY A 166 3.43 25.95 -8.55
C GLY A 166 3.13 24.52 -8.19
N ARG A 167 1.86 24.07 -8.15
CA ARG A 167 1.51 22.66 -7.91
C ARG A 167 2.03 21.76 -9.02
N ARG A 168 2.58 20.62 -8.62
CA ARG A 168 3.03 19.56 -9.50
C ARG A 168 2.38 18.26 -9.10
N TYR A 169 1.76 17.58 -10.04
CA TYR A 169 1.27 16.23 -9.84
C TYR A 169 2.44 15.29 -9.53
N PRO A 170 2.25 14.30 -8.65
CA PRO A 170 3.29 13.33 -8.34
C PRO A 170 3.59 12.47 -9.57
N GLY A 171 4.87 12.13 -9.74
CA GLY A 171 5.28 11.01 -10.59
C GLY A 171 5.11 9.69 -9.84
N ASN A 172 5.21 8.57 -10.54
CA ASN A 172 5.08 7.24 -9.95
C ASN A 172 6.36 6.72 -9.28
N VAL A 173 7.40 7.53 -9.12
CA VAL A 173 8.63 7.16 -8.42
C VAL A 173 8.67 7.89 -7.08
N LEU A 174 8.72 7.13 -5.99
CA LEU A 174 8.76 7.63 -4.63
C LEU A 174 10.15 7.38 -4.04
N PHE A 175 10.82 8.42 -3.61
CA PHE A 175 12.09 8.32 -2.90
C PHE A 175 11.81 8.37 -1.40
N VAL A 176 11.94 7.21 -0.73
CA VAL A 176 11.78 7.09 0.73
C VAL A 176 12.91 6.22 1.25
N PRO A 177 13.66 6.68 2.26
CA PRO A 177 14.72 5.91 2.87
C PRO A 177 14.23 4.59 3.47
N THR A 178 15.11 3.59 3.47
CA THR A 178 14.84 2.31 4.13
C THR A 178 14.91 2.42 5.64
N VAL A 179 14.21 1.53 6.34
CA VAL A 179 14.28 1.47 7.81
C VAL A 179 15.57 0.74 8.23
N SER A 180 16.35 1.38 9.09
CA SER A 180 17.52 0.75 9.73
C SER A 180 17.17 0.30 11.15
N GLY A 181 17.56 -0.92 11.54
CA GLY A 181 17.29 -1.44 12.88
C GLY A 181 15.83 -1.77 13.18
N GLY A 182 15.05 -2.08 12.14
CA GLY A 182 13.64 -2.48 12.30
C GLY A 182 13.49 -3.83 13.02
N ILE A 183 12.34 -4.06 13.63
CA ILE A 183 11.99 -5.33 14.31
C ILE A 183 11.67 -6.47 13.33
N HIS A 184 11.42 -6.15 12.06
CA HIS A 184 11.25 -7.11 10.97
C HIS A 184 12.33 -6.88 9.90
N PRO A 185 12.96 -7.94 9.36
CA PRO A 185 14.07 -7.80 8.39
C PRO A 185 13.72 -7.00 7.13
N THR A 186 12.46 -7.04 6.73
CA THR A 186 11.94 -6.35 5.53
C THR A 186 10.94 -5.24 5.86
N GLN A 187 11.07 -4.64 7.05
CA GLN A 187 10.13 -3.60 7.50
C GLN A 187 10.04 -2.45 6.50
N LYS A 188 8.82 -2.14 6.06
CA LYS A 188 8.56 -1.00 5.18
C LYS A 188 8.58 0.31 5.96
N PRO A 189 8.99 1.43 5.34
CA PRO A 189 8.91 2.76 5.96
C PRO A 189 7.45 3.16 6.22
N VAL A 190 7.18 3.69 7.42
CA VAL A 190 5.84 4.19 7.78
C VAL A 190 5.43 5.32 6.84
N GLU A 191 6.33 6.26 6.55
CA GLU A 191 6.10 7.38 5.63
C GLU A 191 5.63 6.93 4.24
N LEU A 192 6.21 5.86 3.69
CA LEU A 192 5.78 5.29 2.41
C LEU A 192 4.34 4.77 2.46
N CYS A 193 4.00 4.03 3.51
CA CYS A 193 2.65 3.52 3.71
C CYS A 193 1.65 4.66 3.93
N GLU A 194 2.01 5.70 4.69
CA GLU A 194 1.19 6.90 4.90
C GLU A 194 0.90 7.63 3.58
N TYR A 195 1.93 7.80 2.74
CA TYR A 195 1.76 8.42 1.42
C TYR A 195 0.73 7.66 0.57
N LEU A 196 0.86 6.33 0.50
CA LEU A 196 -0.06 5.49 -0.26
C LEU A 196 -1.48 5.50 0.34
N ILE A 197 -1.60 5.43 1.66
CA ILE A 197 -2.89 5.47 2.35
C ILE A 197 -3.60 6.81 2.10
N ARG A 198 -2.90 7.95 2.23
CA ARG A 198 -3.46 9.27 1.92
C ARG A 198 -3.89 9.38 0.46
N THR A 199 -3.15 8.75 -0.45
CA THR A 199 -3.45 8.80 -1.89
C THR A 199 -4.75 8.09 -2.22
N TYR A 200 -5.04 6.95 -1.60
CA TYR A 200 -6.17 6.10 -2.02
C TYR A 200 -7.34 6.03 -1.04
N THR A 201 -7.26 6.75 0.07
CA THR A 201 -8.31 6.74 1.10
C THR A 201 -8.60 8.13 1.65
N ARG A 202 -9.74 8.25 2.35
CA ARG A 202 -10.13 9.40 3.16
C ARG A 202 -10.00 9.07 4.66
N PRO A 203 -9.87 10.07 5.55
CA PRO A 203 -9.96 9.83 6.99
C PRO A 203 -11.21 9.00 7.37
N GLY A 204 -11.05 8.09 8.33
CA GLY A 204 -12.11 7.19 8.78
C GLY A 204 -12.34 5.94 7.92
N GLU A 205 -11.80 5.85 6.71
CA GLU A 205 -11.89 4.65 5.86
C GLU A 205 -11.04 3.50 6.39
N LEU A 206 -11.34 2.27 5.98
CA LEU A 206 -10.73 1.04 6.48
C LEU A 206 -9.61 0.57 5.55
N VAL A 207 -8.40 0.47 6.10
CA VAL A 207 -7.22 -0.11 5.44
C VAL A 207 -7.00 -1.52 5.98
N ALA A 208 -6.83 -2.49 5.08
CA ALA A 208 -6.49 -3.87 5.43
C ALA A 208 -5.05 -4.21 5.07
N ASP A 209 -4.43 -5.11 5.84
CA ASP A 209 -3.14 -5.73 5.55
C ASP A 209 -3.19 -7.21 5.92
N ILE A 210 -2.86 -8.09 4.97
CA ILE A 210 -2.92 -9.55 5.16
C ILE A 210 -1.60 -10.19 5.59
N CYS A 211 -0.52 -9.39 5.64
CA CYS A 211 0.82 -9.82 6.03
C CYS A 211 1.45 -8.71 6.89
N ALA A 212 0.88 -8.49 8.08
CA ALA A 212 1.17 -7.31 8.90
C ALA A 212 2.64 -7.16 9.32
N GLY A 213 3.35 -8.28 9.50
CA GLY A 213 4.75 -8.30 9.91
C GLY A 213 4.99 -7.43 11.15
N SER A 214 5.67 -6.31 10.96
CA SER A 214 5.95 -5.34 12.02
C SER A 214 4.80 -4.36 12.33
N GLY A 215 3.64 -4.47 11.67
CA GLY A 215 2.49 -3.59 11.87
C GLY A 215 2.60 -2.20 11.22
N THR A 216 3.46 -2.03 10.23
CA THR A 216 3.73 -0.72 9.61
C THR A 216 2.47 -0.12 8.99
N THR A 217 1.67 -0.92 8.28
CA THR A 217 0.40 -0.47 7.68
C THR A 217 -0.59 0.03 8.74
N ALA A 218 -0.68 -0.66 9.89
CA ALA A 218 -1.54 -0.24 11.00
C ALA A 218 -1.10 1.10 11.58
N ILE A 219 0.21 1.29 11.80
CA ILE A 219 0.77 2.56 12.31
C ILE A 219 0.50 3.70 11.33
N ALA A 220 0.75 3.47 10.04
CA ALA A 220 0.47 4.46 9.00
C ALA A 220 -1.02 4.81 8.92
N ALA A 221 -1.92 3.85 9.11
CA ALA A 221 -3.35 4.09 9.17
C ALA A 221 -3.72 4.94 10.40
N ILE A 222 -3.17 4.65 11.59
CA ILE A 222 -3.36 5.45 12.81
C ILE A 222 -2.90 6.89 12.58
N ASN A 223 -1.69 7.09 12.07
CA ASN A 223 -1.11 8.42 11.84
C ASN A 223 -1.92 9.25 10.85
N THR A 224 -2.57 8.60 9.91
CA THR A 224 -3.37 9.23 8.86
C THR A 224 -4.87 9.25 9.14
N GLU A 225 -5.30 8.88 10.37
CA GLU A 225 -6.71 8.87 10.80
C GLU A 225 -7.60 7.87 10.05
N ARG A 226 -7.00 6.78 9.61
CA ARG A 226 -7.74 5.66 9.01
C ARG A 226 -7.94 4.56 10.04
N ARG A 227 -9.01 3.79 9.87
CA ARG A 227 -9.19 2.53 10.58
C ARG A 227 -8.30 1.48 9.94
N PHE A 228 -7.93 0.45 10.68
CA PHE A 228 -7.14 -0.65 10.14
C PHE A 228 -7.67 -2.01 10.56
N VAL A 229 -7.42 -3.02 9.75
CA VAL A 229 -7.55 -4.43 10.09
C VAL A 229 -6.35 -5.17 9.50
N CYS A 230 -5.56 -5.79 10.34
CA CYS A 230 -4.31 -6.43 9.94
C CYS A 230 -4.27 -7.86 10.45
N PHE A 231 -3.63 -8.74 9.69
CA PHE A 231 -3.50 -10.15 9.97
C PHE A 231 -2.04 -10.57 9.94
N GLU A 232 -1.65 -11.41 10.89
CA GLU A 232 -0.29 -11.95 10.99
C GLU A 232 -0.37 -13.40 11.48
N THR A 233 0.41 -14.29 10.85
CA THR A 233 0.42 -15.72 11.20
C THR A 233 1.49 -16.09 12.21
N ALA A 234 2.61 -15.33 12.24
CA ALA A 234 3.75 -15.59 13.11
C ALA A 234 3.53 -14.96 14.50
N PRO A 235 3.42 -15.75 15.59
CA PRO A 235 3.16 -15.22 16.93
C PRO A 235 4.19 -14.18 17.39
N ALA A 236 5.46 -14.34 17.02
CA ALA A 236 6.53 -13.40 17.38
C ALA A 236 6.34 -12.04 16.72
N PHE A 237 6.01 -11.99 15.42
CA PHE A 237 5.73 -10.74 14.71
C PHE A 237 4.43 -10.13 15.17
N TYR A 238 3.40 -10.93 15.41
CA TYR A 238 2.14 -10.46 16.00
C TYR A 238 2.36 -9.75 17.34
N ALA A 239 3.15 -10.34 18.25
CA ALA A 239 3.44 -9.74 19.56
C ALA A 239 4.17 -8.40 19.40
N ALA A 240 5.22 -8.36 18.59
CA ALA A 240 6.00 -7.15 18.34
C ALA A 240 5.17 -6.04 17.66
N ALA A 241 4.35 -6.40 16.65
CA ALA A 241 3.45 -5.47 16.00
C ALA A 241 2.38 -4.94 16.96
N SER A 242 1.82 -5.79 17.83
CA SER A 242 0.83 -5.39 18.84
C SER A 242 1.38 -4.34 19.80
N GLU A 243 2.62 -4.47 20.22
CA GLU A 243 3.29 -3.49 21.08
C GLU A 243 3.48 -2.15 20.37
N ARG A 244 3.98 -2.17 19.14
CA ARG A 244 4.15 -0.96 18.32
C ARG A 244 2.84 -0.23 18.05
N ILE A 245 1.79 -0.98 17.74
CA ILE A 245 0.46 -0.40 17.48
C ILE A 245 -0.10 0.25 18.76
N ARG A 246 0.03 -0.41 19.91
CA ARG A 246 -0.37 0.17 21.21
C ARG A 246 0.38 1.47 21.51
N ALA A 247 1.69 1.50 21.29
CA ALA A 247 2.49 2.70 21.47
C ALA A 247 2.04 3.85 20.55
N ALA A 248 1.80 3.58 19.26
CA ALA A 248 1.30 4.58 18.32
C ALA A 248 -0.08 5.13 18.71
N GLN A 249 -0.99 4.28 19.18
CA GLN A 249 -2.30 4.70 19.66
C GLN A 249 -2.22 5.57 20.91
N ALA A 250 -1.33 5.23 21.85
CA ALA A 250 -1.10 6.02 23.06
C ALA A 250 -0.57 7.44 22.77
N VAL A 251 0.40 7.54 21.86
CA VAL A 251 0.94 8.83 21.42
C VAL A 251 -0.16 9.71 20.79
N LYS A 252 -0.99 9.14 19.93
CA LYS A 252 -2.09 9.89 19.31
C LYS A 252 -3.12 10.37 20.34
N SER A 253 -3.51 9.50 21.27
CA SER A 253 -4.47 9.85 22.33
C SER A 253 -3.94 10.92 23.29
N SER A 254 -2.64 11.01 23.51
CA SER A 254 -2.01 12.05 24.35
C SER A 254 -1.88 13.40 23.62
N GLY A 255 -1.68 13.39 22.30
CA GLY A 255 -1.62 14.59 21.46
C GLY A 255 -2.97 15.31 21.31
N GLU A 256 -4.08 14.61 21.38
CA GLU A 256 -5.43 15.20 21.31
C GLU A 256 -5.90 15.88 22.62
N LYS A 257 -5.18 15.67 23.73
CA LYS A 257 -5.52 16.28 25.04
C LYS A 257 -4.87 17.63 25.31
N GLY A 258 -4.15 18.18 24.33
CA GLY A 258 -3.36 19.39 24.47
C GLY A 258 -3.85 20.60 23.64
N VAL A 259 -5.18 20.71 23.36
CA VAL A 259 -5.79 21.93 22.77
C VAL A 259 -6.98 22.36 23.60
#